data_72161668f73b2834f1068ce30aa5a9bb
#
_entry.id   72161668f73b2834f1068ce30aa5a9bb
#
_cell.length_a   1.000
_cell.length_b   1.000
_cell.length_c   1.000
_cell.angle_alpha   90.00
_cell.angle_beta   90.00
_cell.angle_gamma   90.00
#
_symmetry.space_group_name_H-M   'P 1'
#
loop_
_entity.id
_entity.type
_entity.pdbx_description
1 polymer ?
#
loop_
_entity_poly.entity_id
_entity_poly.type
_entity_poly.pdbx_seq_one_letter_code
_entity_poly.pdbx_strand_id
1 'polypeptide(L)'
;MTVCLLRTESIILQVRELKGNDAICDVIAGGTLSDRKSMNFPNKVMKHAYLSKQDKDDLLFGIKNEVDYVAASFVSTKQDVADLRNFLDENGGEDIEIIAKIENRSGVDHVEEICEIANGIMIARGDLGVEIPGVEVPAIQKYLINKCRMLGTRVITATEMLESMIHNPRPTRAELSDVANAVYDGSSAIMLSGESAAGKYPVEAVKYGRDSRVYRKTDKLRQEICQCGFPDKKHSRCHFTCYMCHGNRCGCEMYRSQLADRPYSAHGQPFPLPC
;
A
#
# COMPACT_ATOMS: atom_id res chain seq x y z
N MET A 1 -14.92 3.95 -25.67
CA MET A 1 -15.45 2.58 -25.54
C MET A 1 -15.15 2.10 -24.14
N THR A 2 -16.11 1.47 -23.45
CA THR A 2 -15.90 0.95 -22.09
C THR A 2 -15.37 -0.48 -22.17
N VAL A 3 -14.23 -0.73 -21.56
CA VAL A 3 -13.64 -2.07 -21.40
C VAL A 3 -13.97 -2.55 -19.99
N CYS A 4 -14.27 -3.82 -19.85
CA CYS A 4 -14.48 -4.47 -18.58
C CYS A 4 -13.52 -5.65 -18.49
N LEU A 5 -12.80 -5.73 -17.39
CA LEU A 5 -11.82 -6.78 -17.11
C LEU A 5 -12.36 -7.69 -16.00
N LEU A 6 -12.32 -8.99 -16.23
CA LEU A 6 -12.72 -10.00 -15.26
C LEU A 6 -11.51 -10.88 -14.92
N ARG A 7 -11.41 -11.28 -13.65
CA ARG A 7 -10.37 -12.18 -13.17
C ARG A 7 -8.95 -11.71 -13.51
N THR A 8 -8.57 -10.53 -12.98
CA THR A 8 -7.20 -10.00 -13.17
C THR A 8 -6.69 -10.11 -14.62
N GLU A 9 -7.36 -9.41 -15.55
CA GLU A 9 -7.02 -9.31 -16.99
C GLU A 9 -7.18 -10.58 -17.84
N SER A 10 -7.53 -11.74 -17.27
CA SER A 10 -7.61 -12.97 -18.06
C SER A 10 -8.84 -13.02 -19.00
N ILE A 11 -9.90 -12.24 -18.70
CA ILE A 11 -11.08 -12.12 -19.56
C ILE A 11 -11.33 -10.64 -19.83
N ILE A 12 -11.31 -10.27 -21.11
CA ILE A 12 -11.46 -8.89 -21.54
C ILE A 12 -12.77 -8.78 -22.34
N LEU A 13 -13.68 -7.95 -21.84
CA LEU A 13 -14.94 -7.65 -22.48
C LEU A 13 -14.95 -6.20 -22.94
N GLN A 14 -15.47 -5.94 -24.14
CA GLN A 14 -15.70 -4.60 -24.67
C GLN A 14 -17.19 -4.35 -24.79
N VAL A 15 -17.71 -3.34 -24.11
CA VAL A 15 -19.12 -2.97 -24.19
C VAL A 15 -19.43 -2.46 -25.59
N ARG A 16 -20.35 -3.15 -26.30
CA ARG A 16 -20.84 -2.81 -27.62
C ARG A 16 -22.09 -1.98 -27.54
N GLU A 17 -23.07 -2.39 -26.73
CA GLU A 17 -24.39 -1.79 -26.63
C GLU A 17 -24.94 -1.91 -25.20
N LEU A 18 -25.75 -0.95 -24.79
CA LEU A 18 -26.55 -1.02 -23.57
C LEU A 18 -28.01 -1.19 -23.91
N LYS A 19 -28.68 -2.21 -23.36
CA LYS A 19 -30.12 -2.47 -23.52
C LYS A 19 -30.78 -2.52 -22.16
N GLY A 20 -31.40 -1.42 -21.77
CA GLY A 20 -31.96 -1.28 -20.42
C GLY A 20 -30.86 -1.40 -19.37
N ASN A 21 -30.96 -2.41 -18.50
CA ASN A 21 -29.97 -2.70 -17.46
C ASN A 21 -28.89 -3.69 -17.92
N ASP A 22 -28.93 -4.17 -19.14
CA ASP A 22 -27.95 -5.14 -19.65
C ASP A 22 -26.91 -4.48 -20.53
N ALA A 23 -25.65 -4.89 -20.35
CA ALA A 23 -24.54 -4.52 -21.21
C ALA A 23 -24.21 -5.69 -22.15
N ILE A 24 -24.36 -5.47 -23.44
CA ILE A 24 -23.96 -6.44 -24.47
C ILE A 24 -22.52 -6.18 -24.81
N CYS A 25 -21.68 -7.20 -24.60
CA CYS A 25 -20.22 -7.10 -24.74
C CYS A 25 -19.71 -8.06 -25.80
N ASP A 26 -18.69 -7.61 -26.52
CA ASP A 26 -17.83 -8.48 -27.33
C ASP A 26 -16.71 -9.03 -26.46
N VAL A 27 -16.44 -10.32 -26.57
CA VAL A 27 -15.35 -10.98 -25.84
C VAL A 27 -14.05 -10.80 -26.65
N ILE A 28 -13.16 -9.94 -26.15
CA ILE A 28 -11.87 -9.68 -26.79
C ILE A 28 -10.85 -10.77 -26.41
N ALA A 29 -10.81 -11.11 -25.11
CA ALA A 29 -10.07 -12.27 -24.62
C ALA A 29 -10.99 -13.09 -23.73
N GLY A 30 -11.10 -14.37 -24.00
CA GLY A 30 -11.96 -15.31 -23.29
C GLY A 30 -11.20 -16.22 -22.36
N GLY A 31 -11.92 -16.87 -21.43
CA GLY A 31 -11.36 -17.80 -20.48
C GLY A 31 -12.43 -18.46 -19.63
N THR A 32 -12.03 -19.26 -18.65
CA THR A 32 -12.95 -19.87 -17.69
C THR A 32 -13.30 -18.88 -16.60
N LEU A 33 -14.56 -18.51 -16.50
CA LEU A 33 -15.10 -17.65 -15.45
C LEU A 33 -15.66 -18.55 -14.33
N SER A 34 -15.28 -18.26 -13.09
CA SER A 34 -15.83 -18.88 -11.89
C SER A 34 -16.64 -17.86 -11.10
N ASP A 35 -17.48 -18.34 -10.16
CA ASP A 35 -18.30 -17.47 -9.32
C ASP A 35 -17.47 -16.51 -8.46
N ARG A 36 -18.08 -15.38 -8.11
CA ARG A 36 -17.54 -14.36 -7.19
C ARG A 36 -16.20 -13.79 -7.63
N LYS A 37 -16.02 -13.55 -8.92
CA LYS A 37 -14.84 -12.86 -9.45
C LYS A 37 -15.06 -11.36 -9.51
N SER A 38 -14.03 -10.61 -9.16
CA SER A 38 -14.00 -9.15 -9.28
C SER A 38 -14.10 -8.71 -10.74
N MET A 39 -14.63 -7.53 -10.94
CA MET A 39 -14.76 -6.86 -12.23
C MET A 39 -14.16 -5.46 -12.11
N ASN A 40 -13.29 -5.12 -13.05
CA ASN A 40 -12.63 -3.83 -13.11
C ASN A 40 -13.07 -3.07 -14.35
N PHE A 41 -13.16 -1.75 -14.24
CA PHE A 41 -13.53 -0.85 -15.32
C PHE A 41 -12.43 0.20 -15.51
N PRO A 42 -11.34 -0.12 -16.24
CA PRO A 42 -10.20 0.78 -16.38
C PRO A 42 -10.61 2.17 -16.85
N ASN A 43 -10.01 3.19 -16.24
CA ASN A 43 -10.27 4.60 -16.54
C ASN A 43 -11.75 5.05 -16.29
N LYS A 44 -12.49 4.38 -15.42
CA LYS A 44 -13.83 4.78 -15.00
C LYS A 44 -13.89 5.09 -13.52
N VAL A 45 -14.42 6.26 -13.20
CA VAL A 45 -14.74 6.63 -11.83
C VAL A 45 -16.12 6.10 -11.48
N MET A 46 -16.20 5.20 -10.52
CA MET A 46 -17.48 4.65 -10.06
C MET A 46 -18.14 5.65 -9.09
N LYS A 47 -19.41 5.99 -9.39
CA LYS A 47 -20.19 6.91 -8.54
C LYS A 47 -21.05 6.12 -7.56
N HIS A 48 -20.46 5.60 -6.53
CA HIS A 48 -21.16 4.97 -5.40
C HIS A 48 -20.56 5.46 -4.08
N ALA A 49 -21.28 5.25 -2.97
CA ALA A 49 -20.73 5.50 -1.65
C ALA A 49 -19.48 4.61 -1.44
N TYR A 50 -18.42 5.17 -0.86
CA TYR A 50 -17.18 4.45 -0.64
C TYR A 50 -17.38 3.23 0.26
N LEU A 51 -18.06 3.40 1.40
CA LEU A 51 -18.37 2.32 2.33
C LEU A 51 -19.72 1.68 2.02
N SER A 52 -19.72 0.43 1.58
CA SER A 52 -20.93 -0.39 1.48
C SER A 52 -21.45 -0.78 2.88
N LYS A 53 -22.63 -1.38 2.93
CA LYS A 53 -23.15 -1.92 4.19
C LYS A 53 -22.23 -3.02 4.75
N GLN A 54 -21.73 -3.90 3.87
CA GLN A 54 -20.81 -4.98 4.28
C GLN A 54 -19.52 -4.41 4.85
N ASP A 55 -18.92 -3.39 4.21
CA ASP A 55 -17.70 -2.75 4.72
C ASP A 55 -17.90 -2.19 6.13
N LYS A 56 -19.07 -1.57 6.37
CA LYS A 56 -19.40 -1.05 7.71
C LYS A 56 -19.54 -2.16 8.76
N ASP A 57 -20.19 -3.27 8.40
CA ASP A 57 -20.34 -4.43 9.28
C ASP A 57 -18.95 -5.04 9.60
N ASP A 58 -18.07 -5.15 8.59
CA ASP A 58 -16.71 -5.65 8.75
C ASP A 58 -15.83 -4.71 9.58
N LEU A 59 -15.98 -3.40 9.43
CA LEU A 59 -15.28 -2.39 10.25
C LEU A 59 -15.70 -2.47 11.73
N LEU A 60 -17.00 -2.61 12.00
CA LEU A 60 -17.50 -2.82 13.38
C LEU A 60 -16.93 -4.10 14.00
N PHE A 61 -16.81 -5.16 13.19
CA PHE A 61 -16.17 -6.39 13.63
C PHE A 61 -14.67 -6.17 13.92
N GLY A 62 -13.97 -5.39 13.09
CA GLY A 62 -12.56 -5.02 13.30
C GLY A 62 -12.36 -4.23 14.59
N ILE A 63 -13.19 -3.20 14.83
CA ILE A 63 -13.17 -2.40 16.05
C ILE A 63 -13.35 -3.29 17.29
N LYS A 64 -14.37 -4.17 17.26
CA LYS A 64 -14.63 -5.11 18.35
C LYS A 64 -13.44 -6.04 18.64
N ASN A 65 -12.64 -6.36 17.65
CA ASN A 65 -11.45 -7.22 17.77
C ASN A 65 -10.15 -6.44 17.96
N GLU A 66 -10.24 -5.14 18.22
CA GLU A 66 -9.10 -4.26 18.54
C GLU A 66 -7.98 -4.34 17.49
N VAL A 67 -8.35 -4.24 16.19
CA VAL A 67 -7.36 -4.22 15.11
C VAL A 67 -6.57 -2.92 15.14
N ASP A 68 -5.26 -2.98 14.86
CA ASP A 68 -4.40 -1.79 14.83
C ASP A 68 -4.53 -1.01 13.51
N TYR A 69 -4.84 -1.71 12.41
CA TYR A 69 -4.83 -1.13 11.06
C TYR A 69 -6.03 -1.58 10.23
N VAL A 70 -6.51 -0.67 9.40
CA VAL A 70 -7.45 -0.98 8.31
C VAL A 70 -6.79 -0.66 6.98
N ALA A 71 -6.70 -1.65 6.09
CA ALA A 71 -6.25 -1.47 4.72
C ALA A 71 -7.45 -1.22 3.81
N ALA A 72 -7.64 0.03 3.42
CA ALA A 72 -8.79 0.52 2.66
C ALA A 72 -8.56 0.33 1.16
N SER A 73 -9.33 -0.56 0.52
CA SER A 73 -9.20 -0.88 -0.92
C SER A 73 -9.80 0.20 -1.80
N PHE A 74 -9.25 0.36 -3.00
CA PHE A 74 -9.75 1.24 -4.07
C PHE A 74 -9.95 2.70 -3.67
N VAL A 75 -9.12 3.22 -2.76
CA VAL A 75 -9.13 4.63 -2.41
C VAL A 75 -8.80 5.46 -3.65
N SER A 76 -9.69 6.36 -4.01
CA SER A 76 -9.60 7.20 -5.21
C SER A 76 -9.40 8.68 -4.88
N THR A 77 -9.92 9.11 -3.73
CA THR A 77 -9.92 10.52 -3.31
C THR A 77 -9.69 10.66 -1.80
N LYS A 78 -9.37 11.88 -1.37
CA LYS A 78 -9.32 12.25 0.05
C LYS A 78 -10.65 11.97 0.77
N GLN A 79 -11.78 12.17 0.07
CA GLN A 79 -13.11 11.97 0.66
C GLN A 79 -13.35 10.52 1.06
N ASP A 80 -12.86 9.55 0.28
CA ASP A 80 -12.99 8.12 0.61
C ASP A 80 -12.33 7.81 1.96
N VAL A 81 -11.13 8.38 2.19
CA VAL A 81 -10.42 8.21 3.47
C VAL A 81 -11.12 8.96 4.60
N ALA A 82 -11.68 10.14 4.32
CA ALA A 82 -12.43 10.91 5.29
C ALA A 82 -13.71 10.19 5.72
N ASP A 83 -14.45 9.59 4.79
CA ASP A 83 -15.65 8.81 5.08
C ASP A 83 -15.33 7.60 5.98
N LEU A 84 -14.22 6.90 5.69
CA LEU A 84 -13.75 5.80 6.52
C LEU A 84 -13.31 6.29 7.92
N ARG A 85 -12.55 7.38 8.00
CA ARG A 85 -12.09 7.94 9.28
C ARG A 85 -13.26 8.35 10.16
N ASN A 86 -14.23 9.07 9.58
CA ASN A 86 -15.43 9.48 10.30
C ASN A 86 -16.22 8.28 10.83
N PHE A 87 -16.37 7.23 10.00
CA PHE A 87 -17.06 6.02 10.44
C PHE A 87 -16.34 5.32 11.60
N LEU A 88 -15.02 5.23 11.56
CA LEU A 88 -14.22 4.66 12.65
C LEU A 88 -14.36 5.49 13.93
N ASP A 89 -14.22 6.81 13.83
CA ASP A 89 -14.31 7.73 14.98
C ASP A 89 -15.70 7.68 15.64
N GLU A 90 -16.78 7.62 14.86
CA GLU A 90 -18.15 7.51 15.36
C GLU A 90 -18.44 6.18 16.07
N ASN A 91 -17.62 5.14 15.87
CA ASN A 91 -17.86 3.80 16.39
C ASN A 91 -16.76 3.31 17.37
N GLY A 92 -15.90 4.21 17.86
CA GLY A 92 -14.88 3.89 18.86
C GLY A 92 -13.60 3.28 18.29
N GLY A 93 -13.29 3.58 17.04
CA GLY A 93 -12.07 3.14 16.33
C GLY A 93 -11.09 4.29 16.06
N GLU A 94 -11.04 5.31 16.93
CA GLU A 94 -10.20 6.52 16.76
C GLU A 94 -8.71 6.17 16.67
N ASP A 95 -8.27 5.13 17.38
CA ASP A 95 -6.88 4.68 17.43
C ASP A 95 -6.48 3.80 16.23
N ILE A 96 -7.44 3.35 15.42
CA ILE A 96 -7.17 2.49 14.26
C ILE A 96 -6.54 3.32 13.15
N GLU A 97 -5.35 2.92 12.69
CA GLU A 97 -4.64 3.57 11.60
C GLU A 97 -5.17 3.11 10.22
N ILE A 98 -5.27 4.05 9.29
CA ILE A 98 -5.76 3.80 7.93
C ILE A 98 -4.58 3.70 6.96
N ILE A 99 -4.48 2.56 6.25
CA ILE A 99 -3.58 2.37 5.12
C ILE A 99 -4.42 2.43 3.83
N ALA A 100 -4.30 3.53 3.09
CA ALA A 100 -5.01 3.70 1.82
C ALA A 100 -4.34 2.89 0.72
N LYS A 101 -5.09 1.97 0.09
CA LYS A 101 -4.58 1.18 -1.04
C LYS A 101 -4.77 1.95 -2.34
N ILE A 102 -3.67 2.22 -3.02
CA ILE A 102 -3.63 2.92 -4.31
C ILE A 102 -3.67 1.86 -5.41
N GLU A 103 -4.84 1.72 -6.02
CA GLU A 103 -5.19 0.64 -6.95
C GLU A 103 -5.74 1.15 -8.29
N ASN A 104 -5.84 2.47 -8.46
CA ASN A 104 -6.38 3.09 -9.67
C ASN A 104 -5.72 4.42 -9.98
N ARG A 105 -5.95 4.97 -11.18
CA ARG A 105 -5.38 6.23 -11.65
C ARG A 105 -5.76 7.41 -10.74
N SER A 106 -7.02 7.49 -10.32
CA SER A 106 -7.49 8.57 -9.46
C SER A 106 -6.73 8.61 -8.13
N GLY A 107 -6.50 7.47 -7.48
CA GLY A 107 -5.70 7.39 -6.26
C GLY A 107 -4.25 7.83 -6.45
N VAL A 108 -3.65 7.54 -7.62
CA VAL A 108 -2.31 8.04 -7.98
C VAL A 108 -2.31 9.56 -8.10
N ASP A 109 -3.29 10.12 -8.80
CA ASP A 109 -3.37 11.55 -9.08
C ASP A 109 -3.64 12.37 -7.81
N HIS A 110 -4.40 11.83 -6.85
CA HIS A 110 -4.77 12.48 -5.59
C HIS A 110 -3.94 12.02 -4.37
N VAL A 111 -2.82 11.35 -4.57
CA VAL A 111 -2.03 10.76 -3.47
C VAL A 111 -1.62 11.77 -2.39
N GLU A 112 -1.33 13.02 -2.77
CA GLU A 112 -0.95 14.07 -1.80
C GLU A 112 -2.09 14.37 -0.83
N GLU A 113 -3.30 14.54 -1.36
CA GLU A 113 -4.50 14.82 -0.58
C GLU A 113 -4.90 13.60 0.29
N ILE A 114 -4.75 12.39 -0.24
CA ILE A 114 -4.97 11.14 0.50
C ILE A 114 -4.02 11.04 1.69
N CYS A 115 -2.74 11.39 1.50
CA CYS A 115 -1.73 11.36 2.56
C CYS A 115 -1.96 12.40 3.67
N GLU A 116 -2.84 13.38 3.49
CA GLU A 116 -3.19 14.32 4.56
C GLU A 116 -4.00 13.68 5.68
N ILE A 117 -4.77 12.62 5.36
CA ILE A 117 -5.66 11.91 6.32
C ILE A 117 -5.13 10.50 6.61
N ALA A 118 -4.68 9.77 5.57
CA ALA A 118 -4.22 8.41 5.73
C ALA A 118 -2.91 8.33 6.53
N ASN A 119 -2.79 7.33 7.41
CA ASN A 119 -1.58 7.07 8.19
C ASN A 119 -0.48 6.41 7.35
N GLY A 120 -0.85 5.82 6.22
CA GLY A 120 0.04 5.22 5.24
C GLY A 120 -0.66 4.93 3.93
N ILE A 121 0.09 4.59 2.90
CA ILE A 121 -0.45 4.06 1.65
C ILE A 121 0.12 2.67 1.35
N MET A 122 -0.63 1.92 0.56
CA MET A 122 -0.17 0.66 -0.03
C MET A 122 -0.24 0.75 -1.55
N ILE A 123 0.87 0.50 -2.21
CA ILE A 123 0.95 0.39 -3.67
C ILE A 123 0.60 -1.06 -4.00
N ALA A 124 -0.66 -1.31 -4.35
CA ALA A 124 -1.17 -2.64 -4.68
C ALA A 124 -0.98 -2.89 -6.18
N ARG A 125 0.22 -3.34 -6.56
CA ARG A 125 0.68 -3.40 -7.96
C ARG A 125 -0.18 -4.30 -8.85
N GLY A 126 -0.70 -5.40 -8.29
CA GLY A 126 -1.59 -6.30 -9.01
C GLY A 126 -2.84 -5.60 -9.52
N ASP A 127 -3.61 -4.99 -8.61
CA ASP A 127 -4.84 -4.27 -8.97
C ASP A 127 -4.54 -3.00 -9.76
N LEU A 128 -3.47 -2.28 -9.40
CA LEU A 128 -3.06 -1.08 -10.13
C LEU A 128 -2.70 -1.40 -11.58
N GLY A 129 -2.02 -2.54 -11.86
CA GLY A 129 -1.65 -2.96 -13.21
C GLY A 129 -2.85 -3.39 -14.06
N VAL A 130 -3.99 -3.71 -13.42
CA VAL A 130 -5.26 -3.95 -14.13
C VAL A 130 -5.91 -2.63 -14.57
N GLU A 131 -5.80 -1.59 -13.75
CA GLU A 131 -6.44 -0.28 -13.98
C GLU A 131 -5.62 0.65 -14.87
N ILE A 132 -4.31 0.48 -14.92
CA ILE A 132 -3.38 1.28 -15.74
C ILE A 132 -2.46 0.37 -16.56
N PRO A 133 -1.87 0.87 -17.67
CA PRO A 133 -0.90 0.07 -18.43
C PRO A 133 0.23 -0.45 -17.55
N GLY A 134 0.45 -1.78 -17.55
CA GLY A 134 1.44 -2.43 -16.68
C GLY A 134 2.85 -1.87 -16.81
N VAL A 135 3.21 -1.34 -17.99
CA VAL A 135 4.49 -0.68 -18.24
C VAL A 135 4.69 0.62 -17.46
N GLU A 136 3.62 1.25 -17.00
CA GLU A 136 3.67 2.49 -16.18
C GLU A 136 3.84 2.18 -14.69
N VAL A 137 3.47 0.99 -14.23
CA VAL A 137 3.45 0.62 -12.79
C VAL A 137 4.81 0.86 -12.12
N PRO A 138 5.97 0.48 -12.69
CA PRO A 138 7.26 0.73 -12.04
C PRO A 138 7.58 2.22 -11.86
N ALA A 139 7.21 3.06 -12.83
CA ALA A 139 7.42 4.51 -12.73
C ALA A 139 6.50 5.14 -11.68
N ILE A 140 5.23 4.72 -11.63
CA ILE A 140 4.25 5.16 -10.64
C ILE A 140 4.67 4.70 -9.24
N GLN A 141 5.15 3.47 -9.07
CA GLN A 141 5.68 2.98 -7.80
C GLN A 141 6.78 3.92 -7.26
N LYS A 142 7.76 4.25 -8.09
CA LYS A 142 8.84 5.18 -7.70
C LYS A 142 8.30 6.57 -7.35
N TYR A 143 7.37 7.08 -8.14
CA TYR A 143 6.72 8.36 -7.87
C TYR A 143 6.02 8.36 -6.52
N LEU A 144 5.17 7.36 -6.24
CA LEU A 144 4.42 7.23 -4.99
C LEU A 144 5.35 7.07 -3.78
N ILE A 145 6.37 6.23 -3.87
CA ILE A 145 7.35 6.05 -2.78
C ILE A 145 8.05 7.37 -2.47
N ASN A 146 8.55 8.08 -3.50
CA ASN A 146 9.23 9.36 -3.30
C ASN A 146 8.29 10.42 -2.73
N LYS A 147 7.06 10.49 -3.21
CA LYS A 147 6.06 11.44 -2.73
C LYS A 147 5.74 11.19 -1.25
N CYS A 148 5.48 9.95 -0.87
CA CYS A 148 5.22 9.58 0.53
C CYS A 148 6.40 9.88 1.45
N ARG A 149 7.63 9.63 0.98
CA ARG A 149 8.84 10.01 1.74
C ARG A 149 8.91 11.51 2.01
N MET A 150 8.61 12.33 1.02
CA MET A 150 8.60 13.79 1.18
C MET A 150 7.49 14.27 2.13
N LEU A 151 6.35 13.59 2.15
CA LEU A 151 5.21 13.90 3.01
C LEU A 151 5.36 13.30 4.43
N GLY A 152 6.31 12.41 4.65
CA GLY A 152 6.48 11.69 5.92
C GLY A 152 5.43 10.59 6.13
N THR A 153 4.77 10.13 5.07
CA THR A 153 3.74 9.08 5.10
C THR A 153 4.39 7.72 4.86
N ARG A 154 3.95 6.70 5.61
CA ARG A 154 4.42 5.32 5.42
C ARG A 154 3.94 4.79 4.08
N VAL A 155 4.78 3.98 3.40
CA VAL A 155 4.44 3.34 2.14
C VAL A 155 4.78 1.86 2.15
N ILE A 156 3.81 1.04 1.76
CA ILE A 156 3.93 -0.42 1.63
C ILE A 156 3.93 -0.75 0.14
N THR A 157 4.95 -1.45 -0.35
CA THR A 157 4.93 -2.02 -1.70
C THR A 157 4.40 -3.45 -1.62
N ALA A 158 3.33 -3.73 -2.35
CA ALA A 158 2.54 -4.95 -2.23
C ALA A 158 2.35 -5.66 -3.57
N THR A 159 2.09 -6.95 -3.48
CA THR A 159 1.81 -7.90 -4.56
C THR A 159 2.99 -8.17 -5.50
N GLU A 160 3.06 -9.40 -6.02
CA GLU A 160 4.07 -9.84 -7.00
C GLU A 160 5.52 -9.58 -6.56
N MET A 161 5.80 -9.69 -5.25
CA MET A 161 7.14 -9.43 -4.70
C MET A 161 8.07 -10.65 -4.90
N LEU A 162 7.60 -11.83 -4.48
CA LEU A 162 8.30 -13.12 -4.56
C LEU A 162 7.34 -14.20 -5.09
N GLU A 163 6.52 -13.87 -6.08
CA GLU A 163 5.39 -14.67 -6.56
C GLU A 163 5.77 -16.11 -6.91
N SER A 164 6.96 -16.30 -7.52
CA SER A 164 7.45 -17.65 -7.86
C SER A 164 7.60 -18.56 -6.62
N MET A 165 7.76 -17.97 -5.43
CA MET A 165 7.90 -18.72 -4.18
C MET A 165 6.59 -19.34 -3.68
N ILE A 166 5.46 -19.04 -4.28
CA ILE A 166 4.23 -19.84 -4.08
C ILE A 166 4.50 -21.32 -4.38
N HIS A 167 5.32 -21.60 -5.40
CA HIS A 167 5.60 -22.95 -5.87
C HIS A 167 7.06 -23.38 -5.72
N ASN A 168 8.00 -22.46 -5.60
CA ASN A 168 9.44 -22.71 -5.59
C ASN A 168 10.09 -22.31 -4.26
N PRO A 169 11.10 -23.05 -3.76
CA PRO A 169 11.78 -22.77 -2.50
C PRO A 169 12.70 -21.54 -2.56
N ARG A 170 12.94 -21.00 -3.76
CA ARG A 170 13.79 -19.82 -3.98
C ARG A 170 13.14 -18.90 -5.01
N PRO A 171 13.28 -17.59 -4.83
CA PRO A 171 12.76 -16.61 -5.80
C PRO A 171 13.67 -16.55 -7.03
N THR A 172 13.14 -15.95 -8.09
CA THR A 172 13.91 -15.58 -9.26
C THR A 172 14.86 -14.41 -8.97
N ARG A 173 15.86 -14.22 -9.82
CA ARG A 173 16.75 -13.05 -9.71
C ARG A 173 16.02 -11.74 -9.99
N ALA A 174 15.01 -11.77 -10.85
CA ALA A 174 14.18 -10.60 -11.15
C ALA A 174 13.39 -10.17 -9.93
N GLU A 175 12.76 -11.11 -9.21
CA GLU A 175 12.04 -10.82 -7.96
C GLU A 175 12.96 -10.28 -6.87
N LEU A 176 14.15 -10.86 -6.70
CA LEU A 176 15.14 -10.31 -5.76
C LEU A 176 15.53 -8.88 -6.12
N SER A 177 15.70 -8.58 -7.42
CA SER A 177 15.99 -7.23 -7.89
C SER A 177 14.83 -6.28 -7.63
N ASP A 178 13.58 -6.72 -7.81
CA ASP A 178 12.38 -5.93 -7.55
C ASP A 178 12.24 -5.59 -6.07
N VAL A 179 12.37 -6.59 -5.19
CA VAL A 179 12.40 -6.38 -3.73
C VAL A 179 13.51 -5.40 -3.33
N ALA A 180 14.71 -5.56 -3.89
CA ALA A 180 15.83 -4.66 -3.63
C ALA A 180 15.50 -3.22 -4.05
N ASN A 181 14.96 -3.04 -5.25
CA ASN A 181 14.56 -1.72 -5.75
C ASN A 181 13.50 -1.07 -4.88
N ALA A 182 12.45 -1.80 -4.49
CA ALA A 182 11.42 -1.28 -3.58
C ALA A 182 12.03 -0.77 -2.26
N VAL A 183 13.01 -1.50 -1.71
CA VAL A 183 13.72 -1.10 -0.49
C VAL A 183 14.63 0.12 -0.72
N TYR A 184 15.39 0.15 -1.82
CA TYR A 184 16.26 1.29 -2.17
C TYR A 184 15.48 2.56 -2.46
N ASP A 185 14.34 2.45 -3.13
CA ASP A 185 13.44 3.57 -3.41
C ASP A 185 12.88 4.17 -2.11
N GLY A 186 12.84 3.40 -1.01
CA GLY A 186 12.48 3.85 0.31
C GLY A 186 11.13 3.38 0.82
N SER A 187 10.62 2.25 0.34
CA SER A 187 9.42 1.63 0.92
C SER A 187 9.60 1.38 2.42
N SER A 188 8.59 1.71 3.21
CA SER A 188 8.58 1.47 4.66
C SER A 188 8.48 -0.02 4.96
N ALA A 189 7.69 -0.73 4.16
CA ALA A 189 7.50 -2.17 4.23
C ALA A 189 7.26 -2.77 2.83
N ILE A 190 7.44 -4.07 2.71
CA ILE A 190 6.96 -4.88 1.59
C ILE A 190 5.91 -5.85 2.12
N MET A 191 4.94 -6.21 1.30
CA MET A 191 3.91 -7.18 1.64
C MET A 191 4.05 -8.44 0.78
N LEU A 192 4.04 -9.59 1.42
CA LEU A 192 3.89 -10.90 0.76
C LEU A 192 2.41 -11.29 0.80
N SER A 193 1.90 -11.82 -0.29
CA SER A 193 0.51 -12.25 -0.47
C SER A 193 0.42 -13.79 -0.48
N GLY A 194 0.19 -14.37 -1.64
CA GLY A 194 0.12 -15.82 -1.83
C GLY A 194 1.36 -16.56 -1.37
N GLU A 195 2.53 -15.93 -1.44
CA GLU A 195 3.82 -16.50 -1.05
C GLU A 195 3.83 -17.01 0.39
N SER A 196 3.20 -16.26 1.30
CA SER A 196 3.11 -16.62 2.72
C SER A 196 1.75 -17.15 3.13
N ALA A 197 0.66 -16.76 2.43
CA ALA A 197 -0.71 -17.12 2.80
C ALA A 197 -1.13 -18.51 2.27
N ALA A 198 -0.66 -18.91 1.09
CA ALA A 198 -1.10 -20.14 0.41
C ALA A 198 0.07 -20.87 -0.29
N GLY A 199 1.27 -20.33 -0.26
CA GLY A 199 2.44 -20.91 -0.90
C GLY A 199 2.96 -22.15 -0.19
N LYS A 200 3.79 -22.92 -0.90
CA LYS A 200 4.42 -24.13 -0.36
C LYS A 200 5.60 -23.82 0.56
N TYR A 201 6.16 -22.61 0.50
CA TYR A 201 7.39 -22.22 1.19
C TYR A 201 7.23 -20.90 1.96
N PRO A 202 6.22 -20.76 2.87
CA PRO A 202 5.89 -19.51 3.53
C PRO A 202 7.04 -19.00 4.42
N VAL A 203 7.72 -19.86 5.13
CA VAL A 203 8.83 -19.49 6.02
C VAL A 203 10.02 -18.98 5.23
N GLU A 204 10.37 -19.63 4.11
CA GLU A 204 11.44 -19.24 3.22
C GLU A 204 11.13 -17.89 2.56
N ALA A 205 9.89 -17.68 2.10
CA ALA A 205 9.45 -16.41 1.51
C ALA A 205 9.62 -15.26 2.51
N VAL A 206 9.19 -15.43 3.76
CA VAL A 206 9.38 -14.42 4.81
C VAL A 206 10.86 -14.17 5.11
N LYS A 207 11.71 -15.22 5.11
CA LYS A 207 13.17 -15.04 5.27
C LYS A 207 13.76 -14.18 4.16
N TYR A 208 13.45 -14.47 2.88
CA TYR A 208 13.91 -13.64 1.75
C TYR A 208 13.41 -12.21 1.85
N GLY A 209 12.14 -11.99 2.18
CA GLY A 209 11.59 -10.65 2.42
C GLY A 209 12.32 -9.91 3.55
N ARG A 210 12.61 -10.59 4.68
CA ARG A 210 13.34 -10.03 5.80
C ARG A 210 14.81 -9.71 5.47
N ASP A 211 15.46 -10.58 4.73
CA ASP A 211 16.87 -10.43 4.39
C ASP A 211 17.11 -9.26 3.43
N SER A 212 16.05 -8.72 2.82
CA SER A 212 16.08 -7.45 2.08
C SER A 212 16.57 -6.26 2.92
N ARG A 213 16.58 -6.37 4.26
CA ARG A 213 17.22 -5.39 5.16
C ARG A 213 18.71 -5.18 4.89
N VAL A 214 19.39 -6.17 4.30
CA VAL A 214 20.79 -6.03 3.87
C VAL A 214 20.94 -4.87 2.90
N TYR A 215 19.96 -4.68 2.00
CA TYR A 215 19.98 -3.59 1.02
C TYR A 215 19.97 -2.22 1.69
N ARG A 216 19.22 -2.05 2.79
CA ARG A 216 19.22 -0.79 3.57
C ARG A 216 20.58 -0.47 4.18
N LYS A 217 21.39 -1.47 4.54
CA LYS A 217 22.72 -1.25 5.15
C LYS A 217 23.76 -0.80 4.13
N THR A 218 23.58 -1.19 2.85
CA THR A 218 24.52 -0.88 1.76
C THR A 218 24.15 0.38 0.99
N ASP A 219 23.04 1.02 1.32
CA ASP A 219 22.51 2.17 0.59
C ASP A 219 23.32 3.45 0.89
N LYS A 220 24.24 3.78 -0.02
CA LYS A 220 25.03 5.02 0.03
C LYS A 220 24.17 6.28 -0.07
N LEU A 221 23.03 6.20 -0.75
CA LEU A 221 22.10 7.31 -0.90
C LEU A 221 21.59 7.81 0.46
N ARG A 222 21.43 6.90 1.44
CA ARG A 222 21.12 7.28 2.83
C ARG A 222 22.20 8.17 3.46
N GLN A 223 23.46 7.92 3.15
CA GLN A 223 24.57 8.71 3.66
C GLN A 223 24.61 10.10 3.03
N GLU A 224 24.23 10.23 1.76
CA GLU A 224 24.20 11.51 1.05
C GLU A 224 23.02 12.38 1.49
N ILE A 225 21.82 11.79 1.72
CA ILE A 225 20.65 12.53 2.24
C ILE A 225 20.93 13.07 3.66
N CYS A 226 21.67 12.34 4.50
CA CYS A 226 22.09 12.82 5.81
C CYS A 226 23.12 13.95 5.74
N GLN A 227 23.87 14.09 4.64
CA GLN A 227 24.85 15.15 4.43
C GLN A 227 24.24 16.41 3.79
N CYS A 228 23.14 16.30 3.08
CA CYS A 228 22.38 17.44 2.58
C CYS A 228 21.58 18.04 3.73
N GLY A 229 22.18 18.98 4.47
CA GLY A 229 21.49 19.80 5.46
C GLY A 229 20.27 20.48 4.82
N PHE A 230 19.07 19.94 5.05
CA PHE A 230 17.85 20.60 4.63
C PHE A 230 17.71 21.91 5.40
N PRO A 231 17.55 23.06 4.74
CA PRO A 231 17.24 24.29 5.43
C PRO A 231 15.88 24.14 6.10
N ASP A 232 15.89 24.41 7.37
CA ASP A 232 14.80 24.43 8.33
C ASP A 232 13.52 25.07 7.79
N LYS A 233 12.50 24.28 7.40
CA LYS A 233 11.12 24.75 7.31
C LYS A 233 10.11 23.62 7.54
N LYS A 234 9.56 23.59 8.76
CA LYS A 234 8.46 22.80 9.32
C LYS A 234 8.85 21.52 10.03
N HIS A 235 8.79 21.58 11.32
CA HIS A 235 9.18 20.60 12.34
C HIS A 235 8.63 19.17 12.17
N SER A 236 7.48 18.96 11.54
CA SER A 236 6.87 17.63 11.36
C SER A 236 7.54 16.76 10.29
N ARG A 237 8.19 17.37 9.30
CA ARG A 237 8.87 16.65 8.20
C ARG A 237 10.26 16.14 8.58
N CYS A 238 10.93 16.81 9.52
CA CYS A 238 12.24 16.41 10.00
C CYS A 238 12.19 15.08 10.77
N HIS A 239 11.10 14.79 11.46
CA HIS A 239 10.92 13.59 12.26
C HIS A 239 11.04 12.28 11.47
N PHE A 240 10.43 12.21 10.29
CA PHE A 240 10.44 10.98 9.50
C PHE A 240 11.80 10.72 8.83
N THR A 241 12.44 11.77 8.35
CA THR A 241 13.77 11.65 7.73
C THR A 241 14.83 11.26 8.78
N CYS A 242 14.76 11.79 10.01
CA CYS A 242 15.61 11.36 11.14
C CYS A 242 15.35 9.91 11.56
N TYR A 243 14.10 9.46 11.60
CA TYR A 243 13.75 8.06 11.90
C TYR A 243 14.40 7.08 10.90
N MET A 244 14.45 7.47 9.62
CA MET A 244 15.11 6.68 8.57
C MET A 244 16.64 6.71 8.66
N CYS A 245 17.25 7.73 9.29
CA CYS A 245 18.69 7.95 9.34
C CYS A 245 19.42 7.39 10.58
N HIS A 246 18.82 6.56 11.42
CA HIS A 246 19.38 6.11 12.71
C HIS A 246 19.66 7.26 13.68
N GLY A 247 18.81 7.38 14.71
CA GLY A 247 18.76 8.47 15.68
C GLY A 247 20.03 8.80 16.48
N ASN A 248 21.13 8.08 16.33
CA ASN A 248 22.33 8.30 17.12
C ASN A 248 23.37 9.24 16.51
N ARG A 249 23.17 9.76 15.28
CA ARG A 249 24.16 10.64 14.64
C ARG A 249 23.65 12.04 14.27
N CYS A 250 22.35 12.29 14.37
CA CYS A 250 21.79 13.59 14.01
C CYS A 250 21.46 14.49 15.19
N GLY A 251 22.10 14.44 16.34
CA GLY A 251 22.01 15.45 17.41
C GLY A 251 20.62 15.93 17.83
N CYS A 252 19.54 15.24 17.47
CA CYS A 252 18.16 15.60 17.79
C CYS A 252 17.77 15.08 19.18
N GLU A 253 18.14 15.79 20.24
CA GLU A 253 17.67 15.52 21.60
C GLU A 253 16.13 15.61 21.74
N MET A 254 15.46 16.33 20.85
CA MET A 254 13.98 16.46 20.81
C MET A 254 13.26 15.13 20.56
N TYR A 255 13.92 14.12 20.01
CA TYR A 255 13.27 12.85 19.69
C TYR A 255 12.98 11.97 20.93
N ARG A 256 13.81 12.11 21.98
CA ARG A 256 13.65 11.34 23.23
C ARG A 256 12.45 11.78 24.04
N SER A 257 12.11 13.06 24.04
CA SER A 257 11.02 13.58 24.84
C SER A 257 9.63 13.26 24.27
N GLN A 258 9.50 13.16 22.94
CA GLN A 258 8.20 12.88 22.31
C GLN A 258 7.85 11.38 22.23
N LEU A 259 8.85 10.49 22.31
CA LEU A 259 8.60 9.05 22.45
C LEU A 259 8.16 8.65 23.87
N ALA A 260 8.53 9.46 24.87
CA ALA A 260 8.13 9.24 26.26
C ALA A 260 6.65 9.51 26.52
N ASP A 261 6.01 10.32 25.68
CA ASP A 261 4.61 10.76 25.86
C ASP A 261 3.60 9.98 24.98
N ARG A 262 4.04 8.96 24.21
CA ARG A 262 3.10 8.08 23.52
C ARG A 262 2.61 6.98 24.46
N PRO A 263 1.29 6.78 24.58
CA PRO A 263 0.75 5.64 25.31
C PRO A 263 1.25 4.34 24.66
N TYR A 264 1.68 3.42 25.51
CA TYR A 264 2.05 2.06 25.10
C TYR A 264 0.83 1.34 24.50
N SER A 265 1.07 0.42 23.54
CA SER A 265 0.03 -0.51 23.11
C SER A 265 -0.57 -1.24 24.33
N ALA A 266 -1.79 -1.72 24.23
CA ALA A 266 -2.54 -2.39 25.31
C ALA A 266 -1.77 -3.53 26.02
N HIS A 267 -0.63 -3.96 25.52
CA HIS A 267 0.24 -5.00 26.10
C HIS A 267 1.51 -4.48 26.77
N GLY A 268 1.68 -3.17 26.95
CA GLY A 268 2.73 -2.59 27.82
C GLY A 268 4.18 -2.81 27.38
N GLN A 269 4.44 -3.25 26.15
CA GLN A 269 5.79 -3.39 25.63
C GLN A 269 6.05 -2.43 24.47
N PRO A 270 7.20 -1.70 24.47
CA PRO A 270 7.57 -0.91 23.31
C PRO A 270 7.83 -1.84 22.13
N PHE A 271 7.30 -1.47 20.94
CA PHE A 271 7.68 -2.14 19.72
C PHE A 271 9.21 -2.21 19.61
N PRO A 272 9.80 -3.39 19.43
CA PRO A 272 11.23 -3.48 19.21
C PRO A 272 11.57 -2.67 17.98
N LEU A 273 12.40 -1.65 18.15
CA LEU A 273 12.95 -0.87 17.05
C LEU A 273 13.64 -1.85 16.09
N PRO A 274 13.27 -1.88 14.81
CA PRO A 274 14.02 -2.68 13.86
C PRO A 274 15.45 -2.12 13.79
N CYS A 275 16.39 -2.95 14.19
CA CYS A 275 17.82 -2.69 13.98
C CYS A 275 18.16 -2.61 12.50
#